data_4a0049f1d1730e5c95a90b6c917e8f00
#
_entry.id   4a0049f1d1730e5c95a90b6c917e8f00
#
_cell.length_a   1.000
_cell.length_b   1.000
_cell.length_c   1.000
_cell.angle_alpha   90.00
_cell.angle_beta   90.00
_cell.angle_gamma   90.00
#
_symmetry.space_group_name_H-M   'P 1'
#
loop_
_entity.id
_entity.type
_entity.pdbx_description
1 polymer ?
#
loop_
_entity_poly.entity_id
_entity_poly.type
_entity_poly.pdbx_seq_one_letter_code
_entity_poly.pdbx_strand_id
1 'polypeptide(L)'
;MFKGTFTAIITPFKNGKVDEVAFRKLIDFQIEGGVEGIVPVGTTGESPTVSRTEHLDIIRIAVEQAAGKILVFAGTGANATAEAIYLTQEAEKLGVDGSLQVTPYYNKPSQEGLYQHFKMVAECTALPIMLYSVPGRSVVSIEPETAARLAKDCSNVLSIKEAGGDPERVDALKRALPEGFPILCGDDPLTIEFMKRGAVGLVSVASNIIPKAMSDLVRAMNADDLASAEVIHNEFEPLMSTLMGVDTNPVPIKAAVALMGMCDQEIRLPLVTLNKDNMATVKDLLSQYKMY
;
A
#
# COMPACT_ATOMS: atom_id res chain seq x y z
N MET A 1 -7.80 -8.25 -11.61
CA MET A 1 -6.57 -7.47 -11.32
C MET A 1 -6.62 -6.85 -9.92
N PHE A 2 -7.63 -6.06 -9.56
CA PHE A 2 -7.72 -5.34 -8.27
C PHE A 2 -8.51 -6.12 -7.21
N LYS A 3 -8.16 -7.38 -6.96
CA LYS A 3 -8.80 -8.24 -5.96
C LYS A 3 -7.70 -9.03 -5.25
N GLY A 4 -7.78 -9.15 -3.91
CA GLY A 4 -6.79 -9.88 -3.14
C GLY A 4 -5.90 -8.97 -2.30
N THR A 5 -4.73 -9.46 -1.92
CA THR A 5 -3.78 -8.77 -1.03
C THR A 5 -2.60 -8.20 -1.81
N PHE A 6 -2.36 -6.91 -1.64
CA PHE A 6 -1.19 -6.21 -2.17
C PHE A 6 -0.34 -5.72 -1.00
N THR A 7 0.94 -6.05 -0.99
CA THR A 7 1.83 -5.57 0.07
C THR A 7 2.34 -4.18 -0.23
N ALA A 8 2.02 -3.20 0.62
CA ALA A 8 2.74 -1.94 0.66
C ALA A 8 4.16 -2.22 1.19
N ILE A 9 5.06 -2.63 0.27
CA ILE A 9 6.36 -3.17 0.63
C ILE A 9 7.32 -2.07 1.11
N ILE A 10 8.10 -2.36 2.17
CA ILE A 10 9.16 -1.45 2.65
C ILE A 10 10.28 -1.35 1.63
N THR A 11 11.04 -0.25 1.68
CA THR A 11 12.33 -0.12 1.00
C THR A 11 13.46 -0.34 2.01
N PRO A 12 14.20 -1.44 1.96
CA PRO A 12 15.37 -1.66 2.80
C PRO A 12 16.49 -0.68 2.43
N PHE A 13 17.13 -0.11 3.45
CA PHE A 13 18.33 0.69 3.27
C PHE A 13 19.51 0.07 4.03
N LYS A 14 20.72 0.31 3.51
CA LYS A 14 21.98 -0.08 4.12
C LYS A 14 23.08 0.90 3.76
N ASN A 15 23.74 1.48 4.76
CA ASN A 15 24.81 2.49 4.57
C ASN A 15 24.36 3.68 3.68
N GLY A 16 23.14 4.18 3.90
CA GLY A 16 22.56 5.31 3.17
C GLY A 16 22.01 4.98 1.77
N LYS A 17 22.11 3.75 1.31
CA LYS A 17 21.68 3.31 -0.02
C LYS A 17 20.56 2.28 0.07
N VAL A 18 19.84 2.10 -1.04
CA VAL A 18 18.88 0.99 -1.18
C VAL A 18 19.62 -0.34 -1.10
N ASP A 19 19.18 -1.23 -0.20
CA ASP A 19 19.69 -2.60 -0.11
C ASP A 19 18.91 -3.50 -1.08
N GLU A 20 19.40 -3.56 -2.31
CA GLU A 20 18.78 -4.36 -3.37
C GLU A 20 18.69 -5.84 -2.99
N VAL A 21 19.70 -6.38 -2.31
CA VAL A 21 19.74 -7.80 -1.94
C VAL A 21 18.61 -8.13 -0.93
N ALA A 22 18.45 -7.30 0.09
CA ALA A 22 17.37 -7.44 1.05
C ALA A 22 16.00 -7.21 0.38
N PHE A 23 15.89 -6.23 -0.52
CA PHE A 23 14.65 -5.93 -1.21
C PHE A 23 14.17 -7.10 -2.09
N ARG A 24 15.06 -7.71 -2.85
CA ARG A 24 14.75 -8.90 -3.67
C ARG A 24 14.28 -10.07 -2.80
N LYS A 25 14.92 -10.32 -1.66
CA LYS A 25 14.49 -11.37 -0.71
C LYS A 25 13.11 -11.09 -0.11
N LEU A 26 12.81 -9.81 0.19
CA LEU A 26 11.47 -9.42 0.66
C LEU A 26 10.40 -9.66 -0.40
N ILE A 27 10.70 -9.41 -1.66
CA ILE A 27 9.77 -9.70 -2.77
C ILE A 27 9.54 -11.21 -2.90
N ASP A 28 10.60 -12.03 -2.83
CA ASP A 28 10.46 -13.49 -2.85
C ASP A 28 9.60 -13.97 -1.67
N PHE A 29 9.80 -13.42 -0.48
CA PHE A 29 8.97 -13.72 0.69
C PHE A 29 7.49 -13.37 0.48
N GLN A 30 7.18 -12.28 -0.23
CA GLN A 30 5.82 -11.94 -0.60
C GLN A 30 5.22 -12.94 -1.60
N ILE A 31 6.01 -13.34 -2.61
CA ILE A 31 5.60 -14.36 -3.60
C ILE A 31 5.29 -15.69 -2.90
N GLU A 32 6.16 -16.14 -2.01
CA GLU A 32 5.98 -17.37 -1.23
C GLU A 32 4.75 -17.29 -0.30
N GLY A 33 4.48 -16.11 0.26
CA GLY A 33 3.30 -15.82 1.06
C GLY A 33 2.00 -15.77 0.26
N GLY A 34 2.09 -15.77 -1.06
CA GLY A 34 0.93 -15.87 -1.95
C GLY A 34 0.14 -14.58 -2.08
N VAL A 35 0.76 -13.40 -1.91
CA VAL A 35 0.10 -12.14 -2.21
C VAL A 35 -0.17 -11.98 -3.71
N GLU A 36 -1.22 -11.26 -4.08
CA GLU A 36 -1.54 -11.01 -5.48
C GLU A 36 -0.64 -9.94 -6.10
N GLY A 37 -0.02 -9.08 -5.26
CA GLY A 37 0.89 -8.06 -5.76
C GLY A 37 1.64 -7.32 -4.66
N ILE A 38 2.53 -6.43 -5.10
CA ILE A 38 3.28 -5.51 -4.24
C ILE A 38 3.12 -4.07 -4.70
N VAL A 39 3.26 -3.14 -3.76
CA VAL A 39 3.25 -1.70 -4.01
C VAL A 39 4.59 -1.12 -3.56
N PRO A 40 5.63 -1.13 -4.42
CA PRO A 40 6.89 -0.47 -4.12
C PRO A 40 6.73 1.05 -4.12
N VAL A 41 7.60 1.73 -3.38
CA VAL A 41 7.69 3.20 -3.28
C VAL A 41 6.37 3.92 -3.00
N GLY A 42 5.46 3.25 -2.26
CA GLY A 42 4.34 3.91 -1.59
C GLY A 42 4.81 4.60 -0.30
N THR A 43 3.85 4.95 0.57
CA THR A 43 4.15 5.53 1.91
C THR A 43 5.06 4.62 2.73
N THR A 44 4.72 3.33 2.78
CA THR A 44 5.49 2.31 3.51
C THR A 44 6.89 2.09 2.91
N GLY A 45 7.04 2.31 1.61
CA GLY A 45 8.33 2.28 0.90
C GLY A 45 9.14 3.57 1.01
N GLU A 46 8.79 4.50 1.92
CA GLU A 46 9.48 5.77 2.17
C GLU A 46 9.64 6.65 0.92
N SER A 47 8.63 6.67 0.05
CA SER A 47 8.62 7.47 -1.18
C SER A 47 9.13 8.91 -1.03
N PRO A 48 8.77 9.68 0.04
CA PRO A 48 9.21 11.07 0.16
C PRO A 48 10.73 11.27 0.34
N THR A 49 11.47 10.23 0.71
CA THR A 49 12.90 10.33 1.06
C THR A 49 13.83 9.60 0.09
N VAL A 50 13.28 9.01 -0.96
CA VAL A 50 14.06 8.46 -2.06
C VAL A 50 14.19 9.50 -3.18
N SER A 51 15.38 9.59 -3.78
CA SER A 51 15.59 10.43 -4.95
C SER A 51 14.83 9.87 -6.16
N ARG A 52 14.60 10.68 -7.18
CA ARG A 52 13.94 10.21 -8.43
C ARG A 52 14.64 9.01 -9.06
N THR A 53 15.97 8.99 -9.05
CA THR A 53 16.74 7.86 -9.56
C THR A 53 16.52 6.60 -8.72
N GLU A 54 16.64 6.71 -7.39
CA GLU A 54 16.36 5.58 -6.50
C GLU A 54 14.92 5.08 -6.62
N HIS A 55 13.94 6.00 -6.77
CA HIS A 55 12.53 5.67 -6.95
C HIS A 55 12.33 4.74 -8.15
N LEU A 56 12.91 5.11 -9.30
CA LEU A 56 12.84 4.30 -10.52
C LEU A 56 13.66 3.02 -10.41
N ASP A 57 14.81 3.04 -9.75
CA ASP A 57 15.61 1.84 -9.50
C ASP A 57 14.87 0.83 -8.62
N ILE A 58 14.19 1.27 -7.56
CA ILE A 58 13.35 0.41 -6.70
C ILE A 58 12.22 -0.24 -7.52
N ILE A 59 11.56 0.54 -8.39
CA ILE A 59 10.52 0.01 -9.27
C ILE A 59 11.09 -1.03 -10.24
N ARG A 60 12.23 -0.74 -10.87
CA ARG A 60 12.92 -1.67 -11.78
C ARG A 60 13.25 -2.99 -11.07
N ILE A 61 13.84 -2.93 -9.87
CA ILE A 61 14.17 -4.12 -9.07
C ILE A 61 12.90 -4.90 -8.73
N ALA A 62 11.80 -4.20 -8.39
CA ALA A 62 10.54 -4.86 -8.08
C ALA A 62 9.97 -5.62 -9.29
N VAL A 63 9.96 -5.02 -10.46
CA VAL A 63 9.48 -5.65 -11.71
C VAL A 63 10.36 -6.85 -12.09
N GLU A 64 11.68 -6.68 -12.06
CA GLU A 64 12.62 -7.76 -12.35
C GLU A 64 12.45 -8.96 -11.41
N GLN A 65 12.30 -8.71 -10.10
CA GLN A 65 12.19 -9.78 -9.11
C GLN A 65 10.82 -10.43 -9.10
N ALA A 66 9.74 -9.65 -9.27
CA ALA A 66 8.39 -10.18 -9.41
C ALA A 66 8.27 -11.10 -10.62
N ALA A 67 8.94 -10.75 -11.72
CA ALA A 67 9.04 -11.56 -12.94
C ALA A 67 7.68 -12.11 -13.43
N GLY A 68 6.60 -11.33 -13.29
CA GLY A 68 5.24 -11.70 -13.66
C GLY A 68 4.56 -12.73 -12.74
N LYS A 69 5.19 -13.14 -11.63
CA LYS A 69 4.59 -14.07 -10.65
C LYS A 69 3.53 -13.39 -9.78
N ILE A 70 3.72 -12.11 -9.49
CA ILE A 70 2.80 -11.23 -8.77
C ILE A 70 2.76 -9.87 -9.46
N LEU A 71 1.69 -9.11 -9.25
CA LEU A 71 1.53 -7.78 -9.83
C LEU A 71 2.40 -6.73 -9.13
N VAL A 72 2.90 -5.76 -9.89
CA VAL A 72 3.65 -4.61 -9.37
C VAL A 72 2.88 -3.32 -9.64
N PHE A 73 2.31 -2.74 -8.58
CA PHE A 73 1.63 -1.44 -8.62
C PHE A 73 2.55 -0.36 -8.04
N ALA A 74 3.26 0.38 -8.89
CA ALA A 74 4.21 1.37 -8.40
C ALA A 74 3.52 2.58 -7.78
N GLY A 75 4.00 3.04 -6.61
CA GLY A 75 3.59 4.31 -6.02
C GLY A 75 4.23 5.46 -6.79
N THR A 76 3.50 6.04 -7.75
CA THR A 76 4.01 7.15 -8.59
C THR A 76 3.27 8.46 -8.37
N GLY A 77 2.29 8.48 -7.41
CA GLY A 77 1.61 9.69 -7.02
C GLY A 77 2.53 10.70 -6.31
N ALA A 78 2.32 11.98 -6.57
CA ALA A 78 3.03 13.09 -5.96
C ALA A 78 2.07 14.27 -5.73
N ASN A 79 2.50 15.25 -4.91
CA ASN A 79 1.70 16.47 -4.71
C ASN A 79 1.90 17.53 -5.80
N ALA A 80 2.81 17.30 -6.74
CA ALA A 80 2.99 18.06 -7.96
C ALA A 80 2.55 17.20 -9.16
N THR A 81 1.56 17.67 -9.93
CA THR A 81 1.02 16.93 -11.08
C THR A 81 2.10 16.55 -12.10
N ALA A 82 3.03 17.48 -12.40
CA ALA A 82 4.12 17.21 -13.33
C ALA A 82 5.06 16.09 -12.86
N GLU A 83 5.28 15.96 -11.56
CA GLU A 83 6.08 14.88 -10.98
C GLU A 83 5.34 13.54 -11.03
N ALA A 84 4.05 13.51 -10.68
CA ALA A 84 3.23 12.32 -10.80
C ALA A 84 3.17 11.81 -12.25
N ILE A 85 3.02 12.70 -13.23
CA ILE A 85 3.08 12.37 -14.66
C ILE A 85 4.44 11.76 -15.02
N TYR A 86 5.53 12.42 -14.66
CA TYR A 86 6.89 11.95 -14.94
C TYR A 86 7.14 10.55 -14.38
N LEU A 87 6.87 10.36 -13.07
CA LEU A 87 7.09 9.07 -12.41
C LEU A 87 6.22 7.96 -13.00
N THR A 88 4.97 8.28 -13.37
CA THR A 88 4.05 7.31 -13.96
C THR A 88 4.52 6.86 -15.36
N GLN A 89 4.95 7.80 -16.20
CA GLN A 89 5.46 7.49 -17.53
C GLN A 89 6.78 6.70 -17.49
N GLU A 90 7.67 7.01 -16.54
CA GLU A 90 8.91 6.23 -16.39
C GLU A 90 8.61 4.83 -15.81
N ALA A 91 7.69 4.70 -14.86
CA ALA A 91 7.27 3.40 -14.33
C ALA A 91 6.63 2.52 -15.43
N GLU A 92 5.82 3.10 -16.31
CA GLU A 92 5.24 2.39 -17.47
C GLU A 92 6.32 1.78 -18.37
N LYS A 93 7.40 2.52 -18.65
CA LYS A 93 8.55 2.02 -19.44
C LYS A 93 9.29 0.89 -18.74
N LEU A 94 9.26 0.83 -17.40
CA LEU A 94 9.86 -0.24 -16.60
C LEU A 94 9.00 -1.51 -16.55
N GLY A 95 7.76 -1.46 -17.06
CA GLY A 95 6.89 -2.62 -17.18
C GLY A 95 6.09 -2.96 -15.94
N VAL A 96 5.71 -1.97 -15.14
CA VAL A 96 4.77 -2.17 -14.02
C VAL A 96 3.37 -2.52 -14.52
N ASP A 97 2.58 -3.23 -13.69
CA ASP A 97 1.20 -3.63 -14.01
C ASP A 97 0.19 -2.51 -13.73
N GLY A 98 0.58 -1.49 -12.98
CA GLY A 98 -0.27 -0.35 -12.67
C GLY A 98 0.40 0.67 -11.77
N SER A 99 -0.34 1.72 -11.47
CA SER A 99 0.12 2.86 -10.69
C SER A 99 -0.79 3.13 -9.50
N LEU A 100 -0.22 3.31 -8.31
CA LEU A 100 -0.90 3.84 -7.13
C LEU A 100 -0.70 5.36 -7.07
N GLN A 101 -1.81 6.10 -7.11
CA GLN A 101 -1.84 7.57 -7.13
C GLN A 101 -2.38 8.13 -5.82
N VAL A 102 -1.47 8.57 -4.94
CA VAL A 102 -1.86 9.19 -3.66
C VAL A 102 -2.47 10.56 -3.87
N THR A 103 -3.50 10.87 -3.07
CA THR A 103 -4.04 12.23 -2.96
C THR A 103 -2.92 13.24 -2.68
N PRO A 104 -2.77 14.33 -3.46
CA PRO A 104 -1.78 15.36 -3.20
C PRO A 104 -1.84 15.85 -1.75
N TYR A 105 -0.71 15.76 -1.08
CA TYR A 105 -0.50 16.12 0.33
C TYR A 105 0.11 17.51 0.45
N TYR A 106 -0.08 18.17 1.60
CA TYR A 106 0.45 19.50 1.94
C TYR A 106 -0.29 20.66 1.26
N ASN A 107 -0.43 20.69 -0.08
CA ASN A 107 -1.02 21.80 -0.85
C ASN A 107 -2.56 21.79 -0.86
N LYS A 108 -3.22 20.77 -0.32
CA LYS A 108 -4.68 20.70 -0.05
C LYS A 108 -5.56 21.12 -1.25
N PRO A 109 -5.47 20.43 -2.38
CA PRO A 109 -6.30 20.78 -3.54
C PRO A 109 -7.80 20.64 -3.24
N SER A 110 -8.63 21.44 -3.91
CA SER A 110 -10.07 21.24 -3.95
C SER A 110 -10.43 19.94 -4.67
N GLN A 111 -11.68 19.49 -4.59
CA GLN A 111 -12.15 18.30 -5.33
C GLN A 111 -11.98 18.46 -6.85
N GLU A 112 -12.21 19.67 -7.39
CA GLU A 112 -11.91 19.95 -8.79
C GLU A 112 -10.41 19.89 -9.09
N GLY A 113 -9.57 20.38 -8.18
CA GLY A 113 -8.12 20.25 -8.29
C GLY A 113 -7.66 18.78 -8.29
N LEU A 114 -8.26 17.92 -7.43
CA LEU A 114 -8.02 16.47 -7.42
C LEU A 114 -8.44 15.82 -8.75
N TYR A 115 -9.63 16.17 -9.23
CA TYR A 115 -10.13 15.66 -10.51
C TYR A 115 -9.17 16.01 -11.66
N GLN A 116 -8.76 17.27 -11.80
CA GLN A 116 -7.84 17.70 -12.86
C GLN A 116 -6.47 17.02 -12.71
N HIS A 117 -5.95 16.92 -11.49
CA HIS A 117 -4.68 16.25 -11.21
C HIS A 117 -4.69 14.79 -11.67
N PHE A 118 -5.64 13.98 -11.19
CA PHE A 118 -5.72 12.57 -11.52
C PHE A 118 -6.08 12.32 -12.99
N LYS A 119 -6.91 13.19 -13.57
CA LYS A 119 -7.23 13.14 -15.00
C LYS A 119 -5.99 13.32 -15.85
N MET A 120 -5.17 14.35 -15.58
CA MET A 120 -3.92 14.55 -16.31
C MET A 120 -2.94 13.38 -16.16
N VAL A 121 -2.89 12.76 -14.98
CA VAL A 121 -2.10 11.54 -14.77
C VAL A 121 -2.69 10.37 -15.56
N ALA A 122 -4.00 10.19 -15.57
CA ALA A 122 -4.66 9.12 -16.32
C ALA A 122 -4.45 9.26 -17.83
N GLU A 123 -4.49 10.49 -18.35
CA GLU A 123 -4.30 10.79 -19.78
C GLU A 123 -2.85 10.62 -20.25
N CYS A 124 -1.86 10.58 -19.34
CA CYS A 124 -0.45 10.45 -19.72
C CYS A 124 0.04 9.00 -19.88
N THR A 125 -0.77 8.01 -19.57
CA THR A 125 -0.39 6.60 -19.53
C THR A 125 -1.54 5.67 -19.91
N ALA A 126 -1.22 4.46 -20.37
CA ALA A 126 -2.18 3.37 -20.51
C ALA A 126 -2.29 2.49 -19.25
N LEU A 127 -1.45 2.70 -18.25
CA LEU A 127 -1.45 1.88 -17.04
C LEU A 127 -2.78 1.96 -16.28
N PRO A 128 -3.24 0.83 -15.71
CA PRO A 128 -4.27 0.81 -14.69
C PRO A 128 -3.90 1.69 -13.49
N ILE A 129 -4.81 2.56 -13.06
CA ILE A 129 -4.62 3.48 -11.95
C ILE A 129 -5.47 3.04 -10.76
N MET A 130 -4.82 2.94 -9.60
CA MET A 130 -5.44 2.84 -8.29
C MET A 130 -5.37 4.21 -7.61
N LEU A 131 -6.49 4.87 -7.44
CA LEU A 131 -6.55 6.09 -6.62
C LEU A 131 -6.24 5.76 -5.17
N TYR A 132 -5.63 6.66 -4.42
CA TYR A 132 -5.32 6.44 -3.01
C TYR A 132 -5.76 7.62 -2.15
N SER A 133 -6.83 7.40 -1.40
CA SER A 133 -7.39 8.34 -0.42
C SER A 133 -6.84 8.03 0.98
N VAL A 134 -6.13 8.99 1.58
CA VAL A 134 -5.51 8.85 2.90
C VAL A 134 -5.53 10.18 3.68
N PRO A 135 -6.71 10.66 4.09
CA PRO A 135 -6.86 11.99 4.68
C PRO A 135 -6.03 12.21 5.95
N GLY A 136 -5.68 11.16 6.69
CA GLY A 136 -4.77 11.26 7.83
C GLY A 136 -3.34 11.73 7.47
N ARG A 137 -2.97 11.66 6.18
CA ARG A 137 -1.67 12.11 5.67
C ARG A 137 -1.78 13.27 4.67
N SER A 138 -2.79 13.24 3.81
CA SER A 138 -3.00 14.27 2.78
C SER A 138 -3.87 15.42 3.24
N VAL A 139 -4.55 15.29 4.37
CA VAL A 139 -5.55 16.23 4.91
C VAL A 139 -6.84 16.27 4.07
N VAL A 140 -6.78 15.92 2.79
CA VAL A 140 -7.92 15.94 1.86
C VAL A 140 -8.24 14.52 1.43
N SER A 141 -9.53 14.14 1.49
CA SER A 141 -10.07 12.88 0.93
C SER A 141 -10.40 13.06 -0.55
N ILE A 142 -10.41 11.95 -1.28
CA ILE A 142 -11.09 11.89 -2.58
C ILE A 142 -12.56 11.63 -2.29
N GLU A 143 -13.44 12.63 -2.55
CA GLU A 143 -14.87 12.44 -2.32
C GLU A 143 -15.47 11.43 -3.31
N PRO A 144 -16.53 10.69 -2.91
CA PRO A 144 -17.15 9.67 -3.77
C PRO A 144 -17.51 10.17 -5.16
N GLU A 145 -18.04 11.39 -5.26
CA GLU A 145 -18.42 12.04 -6.52
C GLU A 145 -17.20 12.35 -7.40
N THR A 146 -16.08 12.71 -6.78
CA THR A 146 -14.81 12.95 -7.50
C THR A 146 -14.25 11.66 -8.05
N ALA A 147 -14.26 10.59 -7.24
CA ALA A 147 -13.84 9.25 -7.68
C ALA A 147 -14.73 8.73 -8.81
N ALA A 148 -16.04 8.91 -8.70
CA ALA A 148 -17.01 8.51 -9.74
C ALA A 148 -16.83 9.27 -11.07
N ARG A 149 -16.54 10.58 -11.01
CA ARG A 149 -16.20 11.38 -12.20
C ARG A 149 -14.95 10.85 -12.88
N LEU A 150 -13.90 10.56 -12.11
CA LEU A 150 -12.65 9.99 -12.63
C LEU A 150 -12.87 8.60 -13.26
N ALA A 151 -13.59 7.73 -12.58
CA ALA A 151 -13.91 6.39 -13.10
C ALA A 151 -14.73 6.42 -14.40
N LYS A 152 -15.59 7.45 -14.57
CA LYS A 152 -16.38 7.66 -15.79
C LYS A 152 -15.56 8.24 -16.93
N ASP A 153 -14.72 9.23 -16.64
CA ASP A 153 -14.07 10.06 -17.66
C ASP A 153 -12.69 9.51 -18.06
N CYS A 154 -12.08 8.62 -17.24
CA CYS A 154 -10.76 8.04 -17.43
C CYS A 154 -10.86 6.51 -17.41
N SER A 155 -10.80 5.89 -18.57
CA SER A 155 -11.01 4.44 -18.75
C SER A 155 -9.98 3.55 -18.04
N ASN A 156 -8.85 4.10 -17.64
CA ASN A 156 -7.77 3.43 -16.91
C ASN A 156 -7.77 3.72 -15.40
N VAL A 157 -8.67 4.57 -14.88
CA VAL A 157 -8.92 4.68 -13.44
C VAL A 157 -9.83 3.54 -13.01
N LEU A 158 -9.25 2.49 -12.44
CA LEU A 158 -9.92 1.20 -12.28
C LEU A 158 -10.10 0.72 -10.83
N SER A 159 -9.55 1.42 -9.85
CA SER A 159 -9.72 1.07 -8.44
C SER A 159 -9.42 2.23 -7.51
N ILE A 160 -9.81 2.06 -6.25
CA ILE A 160 -9.45 2.99 -5.17
C ILE A 160 -8.99 2.21 -3.93
N LYS A 161 -7.84 2.62 -3.37
CA LYS A 161 -7.41 2.28 -2.01
C LYS A 161 -7.99 3.33 -1.06
N GLU A 162 -8.88 2.93 -0.17
CA GLU A 162 -9.44 3.79 0.88
C GLU A 162 -8.73 3.50 2.21
N ALA A 163 -8.09 4.51 2.78
CA ALA A 163 -7.31 4.46 4.01
C ALA A 163 -7.66 5.63 4.95
N GLY A 164 -8.93 6.00 4.98
CA GLY A 164 -9.46 7.04 5.87
C GLY A 164 -9.83 6.54 7.26
N GLY A 165 -9.73 5.23 7.54
CA GLY A 165 -10.06 4.65 8.85
C GLY A 165 -11.56 4.50 9.12
N ASP A 166 -12.43 4.77 8.16
CA ASP A 166 -13.88 4.69 8.30
C ASP A 166 -14.47 3.68 7.30
N PRO A 167 -14.94 2.50 7.76
CA PRO A 167 -15.57 1.51 6.88
C PRO A 167 -16.85 2.02 6.17
N GLU A 168 -17.58 3.00 6.72
CA GLU A 168 -18.79 3.54 6.07
C GLU A 168 -18.48 4.27 4.75
N ARG A 169 -17.23 4.68 4.55
CA ARG A 169 -16.75 5.22 3.27
C ARG A 169 -16.92 4.24 2.12
N VAL A 170 -16.81 2.92 2.37
CA VAL A 170 -17.06 1.90 1.35
C VAL A 170 -18.48 1.99 0.81
N ASP A 171 -19.49 2.17 1.68
CA ASP A 171 -20.87 2.30 1.27
C ASP A 171 -21.11 3.57 0.43
N ALA A 172 -20.48 4.69 0.82
CA ALA A 172 -20.57 5.95 0.07
C ALA A 172 -19.92 5.80 -1.32
N LEU A 173 -18.73 5.20 -1.39
CA LEU A 173 -18.04 4.93 -2.65
C LEU A 173 -18.86 4.00 -3.55
N LYS A 174 -19.41 2.91 -3.02
CA LYS A 174 -20.25 1.98 -3.80
C LYS A 174 -21.50 2.63 -4.38
N ARG A 175 -22.11 3.58 -3.66
CA ARG A 175 -23.28 4.30 -4.20
C ARG A 175 -22.93 5.23 -5.35
N ALA A 176 -21.72 5.77 -5.38
CA ALA A 176 -21.30 6.76 -6.38
C ALA A 176 -20.58 6.15 -7.58
N LEU A 177 -19.76 5.11 -7.36
CA LEU A 177 -18.93 4.47 -8.36
C LEU A 177 -19.73 3.52 -9.26
N PRO A 178 -19.24 3.19 -10.47
CA PRO A 178 -19.83 2.14 -11.30
C PRO A 178 -19.94 0.82 -10.55
N GLU A 179 -20.97 0.02 -10.88
CA GLU A 179 -21.15 -1.30 -10.28
C GLU A 179 -19.91 -2.18 -10.48
N GLY A 180 -19.47 -2.83 -9.40
CA GLY A 180 -18.30 -3.69 -9.42
C GLY A 180 -16.95 -2.95 -9.43
N PHE A 181 -16.92 -1.63 -9.29
CA PHE A 181 -15.65 -0.89 -9.19
C PHE A 181 -14.87 -1.32 -7.93
N PRO A 182 -13.62 -1.80 -8.06
CA PRO A 182 -12.85 -2.34 -6.97
C PRO A 182 -12.47 -1.28 -5.92
N ILE A 183 -12.85 -1.52 -4.68
CA ILE A 183 -12.41 -0.76 -3.50
C ILE A 183 -11.52 -1.67 -2.68
N LEU A 184 -10.31 -1.20 -2.34
CA LEU A 184 -9.36 -1.92 -1.49
C LEU A 184 -9.24 -1.20 -0.14
N CYS A 185 -9.23 -1.98 0.94
CA CYS A 185 -8.90 -1.48 2.26
C CYS A 185 -7.42 -1.06 2.31
N GLY A 186 -7.11 0.05 2.95
CA GLY A 186 -5.74 0.50 3.19
C GLY A 186 -5.29 0.38 4.63
N ASP A 187 -6.05 -0.35 5.48
CA ASP A 187 -5.87 -0.42 6.92
C ASP A 187 -6.06 -1.87 7.42
N ASP A 188 -4.97 -2.53 7.80
CA ASP A 188 -4.98 -3.95 8.14
C ASP A 188 -6.02 -4.34 9.20
N PRO A 189 -6.15 -3.65 10.36
CA PRO A 189 -7.16 -3.98 11.38
C PRO A 189 -8.61 -3.87 10.89
N LEU A 190 -8.88 -3.05 9.88
CA LEU A 190 -10.22 -2.81 9.36
C LEU A 190 -10.61 -3.69 8.16
N THR A 191 -9.76 -4.62 7.77
CA THR A 191 -9.94 -5.44 6.54
C THR A 191 -11.31 -6.12 6.50
N ILE A 192 -11.71 -6.82 7.56
CA ILE A 192 -12.99 -7.54 7.60
C ILE A 192 -14.18 -6.57 7.47
N GLU A 193 -14.16 -5.46 8.20
CA GLU A 193 -15.26 -4.49 8.18
C GLU A 193 -15.41 -3.80 6.82
N PHE A 194 -14.29 -3.50 6.15
CA PHE A 194 -14.31 -2.99 4.77
C PHE A 194 -14.86 -4.03 3.80
N MET A 195 -14.42 -5.29 3.91
CA MET A 195 -14.85 -6.35 3.01
C MET A 195 -16.31 -6.78 3.22
N LYS A 196 -16.81 -6.78 4.46
CA LYS A 196 -18.24 -6.95 4.75
C LYS A 196 -19.12 -5.92 4.04
N ARG A 197 -18.60 -4.70 3.81
CA ARG A 197 -19.29 -3.62 3.10
C ARG A 197 -19.08 -3.68 1.58
N GLY A 198 -18.20 -4.55 1.09
CA GLY A 198 -17.98 -4.82 -0.34
C GLY A 198 -16.67 -4.35 -0.91
N ALA A 199 -15.67 -4.01 -0.07
CA ALA A 199 -14.29 -3.98 -0.53
C ALA A 199 -13.86 -5.38 -0.98
N VAL A 200 -12.97 -5.46 -1.97
CA VAL A 200 -12.60 -6.73 -2.62
C VAL A 200 -11.15 -7.13 -2.35
N GLY A 201 -10.43 -6.35 -1.58
CA GLY A 201 -9.02 -6.59 -1.30
C GLY A 201 -8.44 -5.63 -0.28
N LEU A 202 -7.14 -5.77 -0.09
CA LEU A 202 -6.36 -5.07 0.92
C LEU A 202 -5.01 -4.63 0.32
N VAL A 203 -4.61 -3.40 0.62
CA VAL A 203 -3.22 -2.95 0.44
C VAL A 203 -2.58 -2.88 1.82
N SER A 204 -1.92 -3.95 2.21
CA SER A 204 -1.49 -4.29 3.57
C SER A 204 -0.10 -3.75 3.92
N VAL A 205 0.07 -3.34 5.16
CA VAL A 205 1.38 -3.10 5.80
C VAL A 205 1.85 -4.37 6.52
N ALA A 206 0.97 -5.04 7.26
CA ALA A 206 1.29 -6.24 8.04
C ALA A 206 1.81 -7.40 7.17
N SER A 207 1.39 -7.47 5.91
CA SER A 207 1.89 -8.47 4.95
C SER A 207 3.40 -8.43 4.72
N ASN A 208 4.10 -7.35 5.06
CA ASN A 208 5.58 -7.34 5.05
C ASN A 208 6.18 -8.43 5.95
N ILE A 209 5.47 -8.89 6.99
CA ILE A 209 5.94 -9.91 7.94
C ILE A 209 5.03 -11.14 8.03
N ILE A 210 3.75 -11.02 7.68
CA ILE A 210 2.76 -12.11 7.67
C ILE A 210 2.01 -12.21 6.34
N PRO A 211 2.71 -12.30 5.18
CA PRO A 211 2.06 -12.23 3.87
C PRO A 211 1.03 -13.36 3.69
N LYS A 212 1.35 -14.58 4.14
CA LYS A 212 0.43 -15.72 4.02
C LYS A 212 -0.86 -15.52 4.81
N ALA A 213 -0.78 -15.07 6.06
CA ALA A 213 -1.96 -14.85 6.89
C ALA A 213 -2.87 -13.76 6.29
N MET A 214 -2.30 -12.65 5.82
CA MET A 214 -3.10 -11.59 5.19
C MET A 214 -3.71 -12.03 3.86
N SER A 215 -3.01 -12.85 3.08
CA SER A 215 -3.55 -13.43 1.84
C SER A 215 -4.68 -14.40 2.12
N ASP A 216 -4.52 -15.29 3.10
CA ASP A 216 -5.54 -16.25 3.47
C ASP A 216 -6.80 -15.56 4.05
N LEU A 217 -6.63 -14.52 4.88
CA LEU A 217 -7.73 -13.70 5.39
C LEU A 217 -8.57 -13.11 4.25
N VAL A 218 -7.91 -12.43 3.30
CA VAL A 218 -8.61 -11.78 2.18
C VAL A 218 -9.24 -12.82 1.24
N ARG A 219 -8.59 -13.96 1.05
CA ARG A 219 -9.17 -15.08 0.26
C ARG A 219 -10.40 -15.68 0.91
N ALA A 220 -10.37 -15.90 2.22
CA ALA A 220 -11.53 -16.38 2.98
C ALA A 220 -12.71 -15.40 2.86
N MET A 221 -12.47 -14.10 3.04
CA MET A 221 -13.51 -13.08 2.83
C MET A 221 -14.07 -13.08 1.40
N ASN A 222 -13.22 -13.23 0.39
CA ASN A 222 -13.63 -13.29 -1.01
C ASN A 222 -14.36 -14.60 -1.38
N ALA A 223 -14.27 -15.64 -0.55
CA ALA A 223 -14.98 -16.91 -0.68
C ALA A 223 -16.23 -16.98 0.20
N ASP A 224 -16.64 -15.85 0.82
CA ASP A 224 -17.74 -15.75 1.78
C ASP A 224 -17.53 -16.64 3.04
N ASP A 225 -16.29 -17.04 3.34
CA ASP A 225 -15.91 -17.80 4.54
C ASP A 225 -15.50 -16.83 5.67
N LEU A 226 -16.50 -16.17 6.24
CA LEU A 226 -16.29 -15.22 7.32
C LEU A 226 -15.68 -15.90 8.56
N ALA A 227 -16.06 -17.15 8.86
CA ALA A 227 -15.56 -17.85 10.04
C ALA A 227 -14.03 -18.05 9.99
N SER A 228 -13.50 -18.52 8.87
CA SER A 228 -12.05 -18.64 8.67
C SER A 228 -11.35 -17.27 8.68
N ALA A 229 -11.96 -16.25 8.08
CA ALA A 229 -11.41 -14.91 8.08
C ALA A 229 -11.30 -14.33 9.50
N GLU A 230 -12.35 -14.49 10.33
CA GLU A 230 -12.38 -14.02 11.72
C GLU A 230 -11.35 -14.75 12.59
N VAL A 231 -11.12 -16.05 12.38
CA VAL A 231 -10.06 -16.79 13.09
C VAL A 231 -8.69 -16.18 12.81
N ILE A 232 -8.36 -15.96 11.54
CA ILE A 232 -7.06 -15.37 11.15
C ILE A 232 -6.96 -13.94 11.68
N HIS A 233 -8.01 -13.13 11.51
CA HIS A 233 -8.03 -11.74 11.96
C HIS A 233 -7.79 -11.65 13.47
N ASN A 234 -8.53 -12.42 14.28
CA ASN A 234 -8.42 -12.40 15.74
C ASN A 234 -7.03 -12.87 16.21
N GLU A 235 -6.42 -13.81 15.50
CA GLU A 235 -5.05 -14.25 15.80
C GLU A 235 -4.04 -13.11 15.61
N PHE A 236 -4.14 -12.32 14.53
CA PHE A 236 -3.16 -11.29 14.16
C PHE A 236 -3.60 -9.86 14.46
N GLU A 237 -4.80 -9.63 14.98
CA GLU A 237 -5.30 -8.28 15.31
C GLU A 237 -4.34 -7.53 16.26
N PRO A 238 -3.82 -8.14 17.36
CA PRO A 238 -2.88 -7.44 18.24
C PRO A 238 -1.59 -7.02 17.52
N LEU A 239 -1.13 -7.83 16.54
CA LEU A 239 0.03 -7.51 15.72
C LEU A 239 -0.25 -6.32 14.79
N MET A 240 -1.37 -6.38 14.06
CA MET A 240 -1.78 -5.34 13.13
C MET A 240 -1.98 -4.00 13.84
N SER A 241 -2.75 -3.99 14.94
CA SER A 241 -3.05 -2.78 15.71
C SER A 241 -1.80 -2.17 16.37
N THR A 242 -0.91 -2.99 16.90
CA THR A 242 0.34 -2.50 17.50
C THR A 242 1.25 -1.88 16.43
N LEU A 243 1.44 -2.54 15.28
CA LEU A 243 2.27 -2.02 14.20
C LEU A 243 1.74 -0.71 13.58
N MET A 244 0.42 -0.50 13.65
CA MET A 244 -0.21 0.73 13.16
C MET A 244 -0.26 1.84 14.21
N GLY A 245 -0.17 1.49 15.51
CA GLY A 245 -0.40 2.42 16.61
C GLY A 245 0.83 2.85 17.40
N VAL A 246 1.91 2.05 17.41
CA VAL A 246 3.07 2.29 18.28
C VAL A 246 3.96 3.45 17.81
N ASP A 247 3.98 3.71 16.52
CA ASP A 247 4.65 4.86 15.89
C ASP A 247 4.11 5.06 14.46
N THR A 248 4.55 6.11 13.79
CA THR A 248 4.17 6.40 12.40
C THR A 248 4.68 5.32 11.44
N ASN A 249 3.78 4.70 10.66
CA ASN A 249 4.17 3.81 9.56
C ASN A 249 5.04 4.57 8.53
N PRO A 250 6.23 4.03 8.11
CA PRO A 250 6.66 2.64 8.18
C PRO A 250 7.60 2.29 9.35
N VAL A 251 7.81 3.13 10.34
CA VAL A 251 8.81 2.91 11.38
C VAL A 251 8.63 1.56 12.10
N PRO A 252 7.41 1.21 12.60
CA PRO A 252 7.21 -0.07 13.29
C PRO A 252 7.38 -1.29 12.39
N ILE A 253 6.81 -1.26 11.19
CA ILE A 253 6.92 -2.41 10.29
C ILE A 253 8.34 -2.65 9.81
N LYS A 254 9.11 -1.59 9.57
CA LYS A 254 10.52 -1.73 9.19
C LYS A 254 11.36 -2.29 10.35
N ALA A 255 11.08 -1.87 11.58
CA ALA A 255 11.69 -2.45 12.78
C ALA A 255 11.35 -3.95 12.91
N ALA A 256 10.10 -4.33 12.67
CA ALA A 256 9.68 -5.72 12.69
C ALA A 256 10.40 -6.58 11.65
N VAL A 257 10.48 -6.12 10.39
CA VAL A 257 11.22 -6.82 9.32
C VAL A 257 12.71 -6.95 9.67
N ALA A 258 13.30 -5.92 10.28
CA ALA A 258 14.70 -5.95 10.70
C ALA A 258 14.93 -6.93 11.88
N LEU A 259 14.01 -6.98 12.85
CA LEU A 259 14.06 -7.95 13.95
C LEU A 259 13.97 -9.40 13.44
N MET A 260 13.24 -9.65 12.36
CA MET A 260 13.21 -10.95 11.66
C MET A 260 14.50 -11.24 10.87
N GLY A 261 15.49 -10.35 10.89
CA GLY A 261 16.76 -10.53 10.18
C GLY A 261 16.68 -10.36 8.66
N MET A 262 15.62 -9.75 8.14
CA MET A 262 15.38 -9.62 6.70
C MET A 262 15.96 -8.34 6.09
N CYS A 263 16.23 -7.31 6.91
CA CYS A 263 16.90 -6.07 6.49
C CYS A 263 17.59 -5.38 7.67
N ASP A 264 18.34 -4.29 7.42
CA ASP A 264 18.81 -3.39 8.46
C ASP A 264 17.68 -2.47 8.96
N GLN A 265 17.80 -1.97 10.20
CA GLN A 265 16.82 -1.02 10.79
C GLN A 265 16.93 0.39 10.20
N GLU A 266 17.75 0.60 9.19
CA GLU A 266 18.00 1.92 8.64
C GLU A 266 16.74 2.53 8.05
N ILE A 267 16.39 3.72 8.51
CA ILE A 267 15.28 4.54 8.02
C ILE A 267 15.81 5.96 7.76
N ARG A 268 15.23 6.64 6.78
CA ARG A 268 15.71 7.97 6.38
C ARG A 268 14.99 9.09 7.11
N LEU A 269 15.77 10.10 7.53
CA LEU A 269 15.20 11.33 8.07
C LEU A 269 14.17 11.94 7.08
N PRO A 270 13.08 12.54 7.58
CA PRO A 270 12.85 12.95 8.97
C PRO A 270 12.35 11.84 9.91
N LEU A 271 12.10 10.63 9.40
CA LEU A 271 11.76 9.50 10.27
C LEU A 271 13.02 9.00 10.98
N VAL A 272 12.82 8.46 12.18
CA VAL A 272 13.88 7.86 13.00
C VAL A 272 13.47 6.47 13.44
N THR A 273 14.42 5.63 13.83
CA THR A 273 14.13 4.31 14.40
C THR A 273 13.32 4.42 15.68
N LEU A 274 12.56 3.37 16.01
CA LEU A 274 11.78 3.30 17.24
C LEU A 274 12.63 3.63 18.47
N ASN A 275 12.03 4.36 19.42
CA ASN A 275 12.62 4.52 20.74
C ASN A 275 12.70 3.15 21.46
N LYS A 276 13.39 3.10 22.60
CA LYS A 276 13.65 1.84 23.32
C LYS A 276 12.37 1.13 23.76
N ASP A 277 11.37 1.88 24.22
CA ASP A 277 10.14 1.31 24.76
C ASP A 277 9.27 0.75 23.64
N ASN A 278 9.11 1.51 22.54
CA ASN A 278 8.38 1.05 21.35
C ASN A 278 9.07 -0.13 20.70
N MET A 279 10.41 -0.15 20.67
CA MET A 279 11.20 -1.28 20.17
C MET A 279 10.98 -2.53 21.02
N ALA A 280 10.96 -2.40 22.36
CA ALA A 280 10.66 -3.52 23.26
C ALA A 280 9.25 -4.06 23.00
N THR A 281 8.25 -3.17 22.86
CA THR A 281 6.87 -3.56 22.54
C THR A 281 6.79 -4.40 21.25
N VAL A 282 7.42 -3.93 20.15
CA VAL A 282 7.44 -4.68 18.87
C VAL A 282 8.17 -6.02 19.01
N LYS A 283 9.27 -6.05 19.75
CA LYS A 283 10.07 -7.26 19.99
C LYS A 283 9.29 -8.31 20.79
N ASP A 284 8.65 -7.90 21.88
CA ASP A 284 7.83 -8.78 22.72
C ASP A 284 6.66 -9.34 21.91
N LEU A 285 6.03 -8.50 21.09
CA LEU A 285 4.95 -8.90 20.21
C LEU A 285 5.41 -9.97 19.19
N LEU A 286 6.51 -9.72 18.46
CA LEU A 286 7.03 -10.70 17.50
C LEU A 286 7.43 -12.02 18.15
N SER A 287 7.93 -11.97 19.41
CA SER A 287 8.28 -13.17 20.18
C SER A 287 7.05 -14.05 20.46
N GLN A 288 5.87 -13.47 20.70
CA GLN A 288 4.61 -14.20 20.91
C GLN A 288 4.24 -15.01 19.65
N TYR A 289 4.56 -14.50 18.46
CA TYR A 289 4.34 -15.18 17.18
C TYR A 289 5.53 -16.02 16.71
N LYS A 290 6.60 -16.16 17.53
CA LYS A 290 7.84 -16.89 17.21
C LYS A 290 8.54 -16.38 15.94
N MET A 291 8.45 -15.07 15.69
CA MET A 291 9.06 -14.39 14.54
C MET A 291 10.40 -13.73 14.88
N TYR A 292 10.78 -13.79 16.15
CA TYR A 292 12.01 -13.20 16.66
C TYR A 292 12.68 -14.15 17.67
#